data_8be5e9c10098a0ccc48960e64c828505
#
_entry.id   8be5e9c10098a0ccc48960e64c828505
#
_cell.length_a   1.000
_cell.length_b   1.000
_cell.length_c   1.000
_cell.angle_alpha   90.00
_cell.angle_beta   90.00
_cell.angle_gamma   90.00
#
_symmetry.space_group_name_H-M   'P 1'
#
loop_
_entity.id
_entity.type
_entity.pdbx_description
1 polymer ?
#
loop_
_entity_poly.entity_id
_entity_poly.type
_entity_poly.pdbx_seq_one_letter_code
_entity_poly.pdbx_strand_id
1 'polypeptide(L)'
;MNNNCNIKAPLTFWEIISLYSGQRKEARVRLHTVARGFLEMFLLELNHLSALVTALTSVLSALILLAVSRQLWTIRWTITRDTESKLPLPNGSMGWPLVGETFHWLFQGSNFHISRREKHGNVFKTHLLGKPVIRVTGAENIRKILLGEHNLVCTQWPQSTRIILGPDTLVNSIGDLHKKKRKILAKVFSRGALETYLPRLQDVVKSEIAKWCSEPGPVNVYVSAKSLTFRIAVRVLLGLKMEEKRIVYLSKIFEQLMNNLFSLPIDAPMSGLRKGIEAREILHACMEKIIEEKMQKQQSDEYYDAFDYMLISAKENGNELSMQELKETAVELIFAAHSTTASASTSLILQLLRHPAVVEKAQMELESEGLGYEAHSAHRCSGKENGLKGPLAAEHEEHRPLDAEDTLLMNGNGTVNCALDEEEEARCSRSHIPCLTLEKLSQLRYIECVVKEVLRFLPPVSGGYRTVLRTFELNGYQIPKGWSVMYSIRDTHETAAVFQRPEIFDPDRFGPERDESKTGRFNYIPFGGGIRSCVGKELAQMILKTLAVEVIGTCKWTLATETFPKMQTVPIVHPVNGLHVHFNYA
;
A
#
# COMPACT_ATOMS: atom_id res chain seq x y z
N MET A 1 -15.85 -109.12 -36.42
CA MET A 1 -16.61 -109.05 -37.70
C MET A 1 -16.52 -107.60 -38.24
N ASN A 2 -16.10 -107.55 -39.49
CA ASN A 2 -16.03 -106.41 -40.40
C ASN A 2 -15.08 -105.23 -40.07
N ASN A 3 -13.87 -105.47 -40.55
CA ASN A 3 -12.95 -104.42 -41.03
C ASN A 3 -13.50 -103.75 -42.25
N ASN A 4 -13.48 -102.37 -42.26
CA ASN A 4 -13.45 -101.65 -43.50
C ASN A 4 -12.23 -100.67 -43.45
N CYS A 5 -11.15 -101.15 -44.03
CA CYS A 5 -10.01 -100.35 -44.43
C CYS A 5 -10.40 -99.50 -45.63
N ASN A 6 -10.61 -98.18 -45.49
CA ASN A 6 -10.67 -97.29 -46.61
C ASN A 6 -9.28 -96.81 -47.02
N ILE A 7 -8.73 -97.42 -48.01
CA ILE A 7 -7.49 -97.07 -48.70
C ILE A 7 -7.82 -95.78 -49.54
N LYS A 8 -7.35 -94.62 -49.10
CA LYS A 8 -7.40 -93.37 -49.90
C LYS A 8 -6.47 -93.55 -51.09
N ALA A 9 -7.00 -93.34 -52.28
CA ALA A 9 -6.23 -93.38 -53.54
C ALA A 9 -5.08 -92.34 -53.48
N PRO A 10 -3.93 -92.61 -54.06
CA PRO A 10 -2.80 -91.65 -54.07
C PRO A 10 -3.14 -90.43 -54.85
N LEU A 11 -2.87 -89.25 -54.26
CA LEU A 11 -3.03 -87.97 -54.87
C LEU A 11 -2.40 -87.92 -56.26
N THR A 12 -3.10 -87.43 -57.26
CA THR A 12 -2.60 -87.23 -58.61
C THR A 12 -1.47 -86.21 -58.66
N PHE A 13 -0.53 -86.43 -59.58
CA PHE A 13 0.61 -85.49 -59.75
C PHE A 13 0.18 -84.00 -59.90
N TRP A 14 -0.97 -83.73 -60.40
CA TRP A 14 -1.53 -82.35 -60.53
C TRP A 14 -2.06 -81.84 -59.21
N GLU A 15 -2.54 -82.66 -58.33
CA GLU A 15 -2.98 -82.24 -56.98
C GLU A 15 -1.77 -81.86 -56.11
N ILE A 16 -0.68 -82.63 -56.21
CA ILE A 16 0.58 -82.32 -55.52
C ILE A 16 1.15 -80.98 -56.00
N ILE A 17 1.16 -80.74 -57.35
CA ILE A 17 1.61 -79.44 -57.91
C ILE A 17 0.76 -78.31 -57.49
N SER A 18 -0.59 -78.48 -57.40
CA SER A 18 -1.52 -77.50 -56.91
C SER A 18 -1.29 -77.12 -55.44
N LEU A 19 -1.10 -78.12 -54.60
CA LEU A 19 -0.74 -77.91 -53.15
C LEU A 19 0.60 -77.20 -52.98
N TYR A 20 1.63 -77.58 -53.77
CA TYR A 20 2.92 -76.91 -53.74
C TYR A 20 2.83 -75.46 -54.26
N SER A 21 2.00 -75.20 -55.26
CA SER A 21 1.79 -73.86 -55.81
C SER A 21 1.00 -72.99 -54.84
N GLY A 22 0.01 -73.59 -54.15
CA GLY A 22 -0.78 -72.92 -53.11
C GLY A 22 0.05 -72.51 -51.92
N GLN A 23 0.88 -73.45 -51.40
CA GLN A 23 1.79 -73.22 -50.28
C GLN A 23 2.85 -72.11 -50.62
N ARG A 24 3.38 -72.15 -51.84
CA ARG A 24 4.29 -71.04 -52.32
C ARG A 24 3.59 -69.69 -52.42
N LYS A 25 2.31 -69.64 -52.82
CA LYS A 25 1.53 -68.42 -52.84
C LYS A 25 1.28 -67.91 -51.44
N GLU A 26 0.83 -68.78 -50.50
CA GLU A 26 0.62 -68.39 -49.10
C GLU A 26 1.92 -67.96 -48.43
N ALA A 27 3.04 -68.70 -48.65
CA ALA A 27 4.35 -68.31 -48.10
C ALA A 27 4.82 -66.94 -48.66
N ARG A 28 4.58 -66.65 -49.92
CA ARG A 28 4.87 -65.31 -50.52
C ARG A 28 4.00 -64.24 -49.92
N VAL A 29 2.69 -64.48 -49.72
CA VAL A 29 1.78 -63.51 -49.13
C VAL A 29 2.18 -63.25 -47.67
N ARG A 30 2.49 -64.31 -46.87
CA ARG A 30 2.98 -64.13 -45.50
C ARG A 30 4.30 -63.37 -45.43
N LEU A 31 5.24 -63.66 -46.33
CA LEU A 31 6.53 -62.96 -46.39
C LEU A 31 6.33 -61.47 -46.76
N HIS A 32 5.43 -61.16 -47.71
CA HIS A 32 5.08 -59.78 -48.07
C HIS A 32 4.40 -59.03 -46.91
N THR A 33 3.52 -59.73 -46.16
CA THR A 33 2.82 -59.11 -45.01
C THR A 33 3.80 -58.82 -43.86
N VAL A 34 4.71 -59.79 -43.56
CA VAL A 34 5.75 -59.59 -42.54
C VAL A 34 6.74 -58.51 -42.96
N ALA A 35 7.21 -58.51 -44.23
CA ALA A 35 8.10 -57.47 -44.75
C ALA A 35 7.44 -56.07 -44.70
N ARG A 36 6.15 -55.97 -45.01
CA ARG A 36 5.39 -54.73 -44.92
C ARG A 36 5.23 -54.26 -43.47
N GLY A 37 4.93 -55.15 -42.53
CA GLY A 37 4.87 -54.84 -41.10
C GLY A 37 6.22 -54.36 -40.54
N PHE A 38 7.32 -55.00 -40.92
CA PHE A 38 8.68 -54.54 -40.58
C PHE A 38 8.97 -53.14 -41.15
N LEU A 39 8.59 -52.88 -42.39
CA LEU A 39 8.80 -51.60 -43.04
C LEU A 39 7.96 -50.48 -42.40
N GLU A 40 6.70 -50.77 -42.05
CA GLU A 40 5.81 -49.85 -41.36
C GLU A 40 6.33 -49.55 -39.95
N MET A 41 6.80 -50.58 -39.20
CA MET A 41 7.39 -50.39 -37.87
C MET A 41 8.70 -49.58 -37.96
N PHE A 42 9.57 -49.87 -38.91
CA PHE A 42 10.81 -49.12 -39.15
C PHE A 42 10.55 -47.65 -39.55
N LEU A 43 9.55 -47.41 -40.37
CA LEU A 43 9.13 -46.05 -40.75
C LEU A 43 8.53 -45.31 -39.53
N LEU A 44 7.81 -45.97 -38.65
CA LEU A 44 7.27 -45.40 -37.40
C LEU A 44 8.39 -45.00 -36.45
N GLU A 45 9.39 -45.86 -36.24
CA GLU A 45 10.59 -45.55 -35.44
C GLU A 45 11.40 -44.38 -36.04
N LEU A 46 11.58 -44.34 -37.38
CA LEU A 46 12.25 -43.22 -38.04
C LEU A 46 11.49 -41.91 -37.89
N ASN A 47 10.15 -41.95 -37.92
CA ASN A 47 9.31 -40.79 -37.69
C ASN A 47 9.42 -40.32 -36.21
N HIS A 48 9.43 -41.25 -35.26
CA HIS A 48 9.62 -40.89 -33.82
C HIS A 48 11.01 -40.29 -33.59
N LEU A 49 12.06 -40.89 -34.17
CA LEU A 49 13.43 -40.37 -34.06
C LEU A 49 13.55 -38.96 -34.69
N SER A 50 12.98 -38.76 -35.85
CA SER A 50 12.99 -37.42 -36.52
C SER A 50 12.22 -36.41 -35.73
N ALA A 51 11.06 -36.74 -35.14
CA ALA A 51 10.28 -35.87 -34.26
C ALA A 51 11.06 -35.50 -33.01
N LEU A 52 11.76 -36.48 -32.38
CA LEU A 52 12.62 -36.27 -31.22
C LEU A 52 13.79 -35.31 -31.55
N VAL A 53 14.48 -35.54 -32.67
CA VAL A 53 15.58 -34.69 -33.13
C VAL A 53 15.07 -33.26 -33.40
N THR A 54 13.92 -33.15 -34.07
CA THR A 54 13.30 -31.82 -34.33
C THR A 54 12.91 -31.11 -33.04
N ALA A 55 12.36 -31.83 -32.04
CA ALA A 55 12.04 -31.27 -30.74
C ALA A 55 13.32 -30.81 -29.99
N LEU A 56 14.36 -31.65 -29.96
CA LEU A 56 15.63 -31.29 -29.33
C LEU A 56 16.32 -30.09 -29.98
N THR A 57 16.36 -30.05 -31.32
CA THR A 57 16.95 -28.91 -32.07
C THR A 57 16.16 -27.64 -31.86
N SER A 58 14.82 -27.72 -31.77
CA SER A 58 13.94 -26.58 -31.47
C SER A 58 14.18 -26.05 -30.06
N VAL A 59 14.29 -26.91 -29.06
CA VAL A 59 14.61 -26.54 -27.67
C VAL A 59 16.01 -25.92 -27.59
N LEU A 60 17.01 -26.51 -28.23
CA LEU A 60 18.38 -25.99 -28.24
C LEU A 60 18.43 -24.61 -28.90
N SER A 61 17.75 -24.44 -30.04
CA SER A 61 17.65 -23.16 -30.75
C SER A 61 16.97 -22.10 -29.88
N ALA A 62 15.89 -22.45 -29.18
CA ALA A 62 15.22 -21.55 -28.25
C ALA A 62 16.13 -21.14 -27.08
N LEU A 63 16.91 -22.06 -26.53
CA LEU A 63 17.88 -21.77 -25.46
C LEU A 63 19.01 -20.85 -25.93
N ILE A 64 19.53 -21.06 -27.14
CA ILE A 64 20.55 -20.20 -27.75
C ILE A 64 19.98 -18.81 -27.99
N LEU A 65 18.78 -18.68 -28.57
CA LEU A 65 18.10 -17.40 -28.79
C LEU A 65 17.86 -16.67 -27.47
N LEU A 66 17.46 -17.38 -26.41
CA LEU A 66 17.31 -16.84 -25.08
C LEU A 66 18.64 -16.32 -24.51
N ALA A 67 19.72 -17.09 -24.66
CA ALA A 67 21.05 -16.67 -24.21
C ALA A 67 21.55 -15.43 -24.94
N VAL A 68 21.45 -15.42 -26.27
CA VAL A 68 21.82 -14.27 -27.12
C VAL A 68 20.97 -13.04 -26.78
N SER A 69 19.65 -13.21 -26.66
CA SER A 69 18.74 -12.14 -26.30
C SER A 69 19.08 -11.53 -24.92
N ARG A 70 19.44 -12.37 -23.94
CA ARG A 70 19.89 -11.94 -22.62
C ARG A 70 21.22 -11.16 -22.69
N GLN A 71 22.16 -11.58 -23.50
CA GLN A 71 23.42 -10.85 -23.70
C GLN A 71 23.19 -9.49 -24.35
N LEU A 72 22.42 -9.46 -25.45
CA LEU A 72 22.06 -8.21 -26.12
C LEU A 72 21.31 -7.25 -25.18
N TRP A 73 20.42 -7.78 -24.32
CA TRP A 73 19.74 -7.00 -23.30
C TRP A 73 20.71 -6.37 -22.29
N THR A 74 21.69 -7.13 -21.83
CA THR A 74 22.72 -6.62 -20.91
C THR A 74 23.58 -5.56 -21.58
N ILE A 75 24.01 -5.79 -22.82
CA ILE A 75 24.81 -4.85 -23.62
C ILE A 75 24.02 -3.55 -23.86
N ARG A 76 22.74 -3.63 -24.22
CA ARG A 76 21.87 -2.46 -24.40
C ARG A 76 21.96 -1.51 -23.22
N TRP A 77 21.83 -2.03 -21.98
CA TRP A 77 21.87 -1.19 -20.78
C TRP A 77 23.27 -0.72 -20.43
N THR A 78 24.30 -1.45 -20.80
CA THR A 78 25.70 -1.02 -20.63
C THR A 78 26.03 0.15 -21.57
N ILE A 79 25.48 0.18 -22.78
CA ILE A 79 25.65 1.27 -23.74
C ILE A 79 24.94 2.56 -23.27
N THR A 80 23.89 2.48 -22.45
CA THR A 80 23.21 3.66 -21.92
C THR A 80 23.98 4.39 -20.80
N ARG A 81 25.19 3.90 -20.47
CA ARG A 81 26.08 4.62 -19.56
C ARG A 81 26.48 5.97 -20.15
N ASP A 82 26.74 6.92 -19.29
CA ASP A 82 27.32 8.18 -19.70
C ASP A 82 28.82 7.98 -20.05
N THR A 83 29.17 8.24 -21.30
CA THR A 83 30.54 8.04 -21.79
C THR A 83 31.51 9.12 -21.32
N GLU A 84 31.00 10.28 -20.90
CA GLU A 84 31.82 11.35 -20.31
C GLU A 84 32.27 10.98 -18.87
N SER A 85 31.52 10.13 -18.20
CA SER A 85 31.87 9.66 -16.86
C SER A 85 32.78 8.43 -16.91
N LYS A 86 33.94 8.53 -16.26
CA LYS A 86 34.90 7.42 -16.11
C LYS A 86 34.42 6.36 -15.10
N LEU A 87 33.41 6.67 -14.29
CA LEU A 87 32.93 5.78 -13.24
C LEU A 87 32.16 4.57 -13.82
N PRO A 88 32.27 3.39 -13.19
CA PRO A 88 31.49 2.22 -13.59
C PRO A 88 30.01 2.38 -13.24
N LEU A 89 29.16 1.59 -13.91
CA LEU A 89 27.78 1.37 -13.48
C LEU A 89 27.76 0.53 -12.20
N PRO A 90 26.75 0.68 -11.33
CA PRO A 90 26.59 -0.17 -10.16
C PRO A 90 26.52 -1.66 -10.54
N ASN A 91 27.00 -2.53 -9.65
CA ASN A 91 26.84 -3.97 -9.79
C ASN A 91 25.36 -4.36 -9.77
N GLY A 92 25.03 -5.54 -10.29
CA GLY A 92 23.65 -6.03 -10.29
C GLY A 92 23.27 -6.72 -11.60
N SER A 93 22.02 -7.09 -11.72
CA SER A 93 21.46 -7.81 -12.87
C SER A 93 20.34 -7.01 -13.53
N MET A 94 20.28 -7.07 -14.86
CA MET A 94 19.16 -6.51 -15.63
C MET A 94 18.05 -7.54 -15.89
N GLY A 95 18.20 -8.77 -15.38
CA GLY A 95 17.20 -9.84 -15.52
C GLY A 95 16.94 -10.28 -16.95
N TRP A 96 15.71 -10.69 -17.22
CA TRP A 96 15.26 -11.16 -18.53
C TRP A 96 14.90 -10.00 -19.47
N PRO A 97 15.02 -10.18 -20.78
CA PRO A 97 14.59 -9.17 -21.74
C PRO A 97 13.15 -8.72 -21.51
N LEU A 98 12.88 -7.42 -21.64
CA LEU A 98 11.60 -6.72 -21.44
C LEU A 98 11.09 -6.73 -19.99
N VAL A 99 11.03 -7.90 -19.35
CA VAL A 99 10.45 -8.10 -18.02
C VAL A 99 11.42 -7.72 -16.89
N GLY A 100 12.72 -7.88 -17.15
CA GLY A 100 13.75 -7.67 -16.14
C GLY A 100 13.68 -8.67 -14.99
N GLU A 101 13.76 -8.16 -13.77
CA GLU A 101 13.61 -8.91 -12.53
C GLU A 101 12.24 -8.70 -11.86
N THR A 102 11.25 -8.13 -12.59
CA THR A 102 9.94 -7.74 -12.03
C THR A 102 9.23 -8.90 -11.35
N PHE A 103 9.20 -10.09 -11.96
CA PHE A 103 8.55 -11.25 -11.34
C PHE A 103 9.28 -11.72 -10.08
N HIS A 104 10.63 -11.73 -10.08
CA HIS A 104 11.38 -12.06 -8.87
C HIS A 104 11.05 -11.10 -7.73
N TRP A 105 10.97 -9.80 -8.03
CA TRP A 105 10.59 -8.78 -7.07
C TRP A 105 9.17 -8.98 -6.53
N LEU A 106 8.19 -9.28 -7.40
CA LEU A 106 6.80 -9.51 -6.99
C LEU A 106 6.66 -10.76 -6.10
N PHE A 107 7.37 -11.85 -6.42
CA PHE A 107 7.29 -13.09 -5.64
C PHE A 107 8.08 -13.05 -4.33
N GLN A 108 9.25 -12.41 -4.32
CA GLN A 108 10.13 -12.36 -3.16
C GLN A 108 9.83 -11.18 -2.23
N GLY A 109 9.08 -10.17 -2.69
CA GLY A 109 8.76 -8.99 -1.89
C GLY A 109 10.02 -8.29 -1.36
N SER A 110 10.08 -8.06 -0.05
CA SER A 110 11.23 -7.41 0.61
C SER A 110 12.53 -8.21 0.49
N ASN A 111 12.47 -9.54 0.49
CA ASN A 111 13.65 -10.41 0.41
C ASN A 111 14.42 -10.21 -0.89
N PHE A 112 13.73 -9.81 -1.97
CA PHE A 112 14.39 -9.44 -3.23
C PHE A 112 15.44 -8.34 -3.05
N HIS A 113 15.12 -7.30 -2.30
CA HIS A 113 16.04 -6.18 -2.07
C HIS A 113 17.13 -6.53 -1.07
N ILE A 114 16.79 -7.25 -0.01
CA ILE A 114 17.74 -7.67 1.03
C ILE A 114 18.85 -8.53 0.42
N SER A 115 18.50 -9.62 -0.28
CA SER A 115 19.48 -10.55 -0.88
C SER A 115 20.39 -9.88 -1.91
N ARG A 116 19.88 -8.90 -2.66
CA ARG A 116 20.70 -8.17 -3.62
C ARG A 116 21.58 -7.13 -2.98
N ARG A 117 21.12 -6.48 -1.91
CA ARG A 117 21.95 -5.57 -1.11
C ARG A 117 23.13 -6.32 -0.47
N GLU A 118 22.88 -7.48 0.10
CA GLU A 118 23.95 -8.33 0.66
C GLU A 118 24.98 -8.74 -0.39
N LYS A 119 24.54 -9.05 -1.62
CA LYS A 119 25.40 -9.46 -2.72
C LYS A 119 26.15 -8.32 -3.40
N HIS A 120 25.52 -7.15 -3.55
CA HIS A 120 26.00 -6.07 -4.42
C HIS A 120 26.29 -4.76 -3.69
N GLY A 121 25.96 -4.67 -2.39
CA GLY A 121 26.10 -3.46 -1.58
C GLY A 121 24.89 -2.53 -1.65
N ASN A 122 25.03 -1.38 -1.02
CA ASN A 122 23.95 -0.39 -0.82
C ASN A 122 23.49 0.32 -2.11
N VAL A 123 24.26 0.21 -3.19
CA VAL A 123 23.92 0.79 -4.50
C VAL A 123 24.06 -0.30 -5.56
N PHE A 124 22.96 -0.73 -6.13
CA PHE A 124 22.97 -1.78 -7.17
C PHE A 124 21.95 -1.51 -8.27
N LYS A 125 22.23 -2.03 -9.48
CA LYS A 125 21.31 -1.94 -10.61
C LYS A 125 20.39 -3.15 -10.72
N THR A 126 19.19 -2.92 -11.20
CA THR A 126 18.19 -3.93 -11.58
C THR A 126 17.31 -3.37 -12.69
N HIS A 127 16.39 -4.17 -13.21
CA HIS A 127 15.38 -3.73 -14.16
C HIS A 127 14.00 -4.16 -13.64
N LEU A 128 13.14 -3.18 -13.33
CA LEU A 128 11.82 -3.40 -12.75
C LEU A 128 10.76 -2.60 -13.51
N LEU A 129 9.62 -3.21 -13.76
CA LEU A 129 8.46 -2.56 -14.39
C LEU A 129 8.81 -1.88 -15.73
N GLY A 130 9.63 -2.54 -16.54
CA GLY A 130 10.03 -2.04 -17.85
C GLY A 130 11.10 -0.93 -17.84
N LYS A 131 11.71 -0.62 -16.69
CA LYS A 131 12.69 0.47 -16.55
C LYS A 131 13.97 0.00 -15.87
N PRO A 132 15.15 0.56 -16.27
CA PRO A 132 16.38 0.38 -15.52
C PRO A 132 16.27 1.14 -14.21
N VAL A 133 16.57 0.47 -13.11
CA VAL A 133 16.45 1.01 -11.75
C VAL A 133 17.76 0.83 -11.01
N ILE A 134 18.21 1.89 -10.35
CA ILE A 134 19.27 1.81 -9.36
C ILE A 134 18.63 1.84 -7.97
N ARG A 135 18.82 0.76 -7.23
CA ARG A 135 18.41 0.66 -5.83
C ARG A 135 19.45 1.29 -4.95
N VAL A 136 18.99 2.11 -4.00
CA VAL A 136 19.85 2.88 -3.12
C VAL A 136 19.41 2.73 -1.66
N THR A 137 20.37 2.46 -0.79
CA THR A 137 20.21 2.34 0.66
C THR A 137 21.34 3.09 1.36
N GLY A 138 21.11 3.49 2.61
CA GLY A 138 22.06 4.18 3.45
C GLY A 138 21.91 5.70 3.46
N ALA A 139 22.11 6.29 4.65
CA ALA A 139 21.81 7.69 4.94
C ALA A 139 22.46 8.68 3.99
N GLU A 140 23.79 8.56 3.76
CA GLU A 140 24.53 9.49 2.90
C GLU A 140 24.12 9.40 1.44
N ASN A 141 23.87 8.19 0.94
CA ASN A 141 23.38 7.97 -0.41
C ASN A 141 21.99 8.61 -0.61
N ILE A 142 21.09 8.39 0.35
CA ILE A 142 19.73 8.95 0.30
C ILE A 142 19.75 10.46 0.47
N ARG A 143 20.64 10.98 1.33
CA ARG A 143 20.85 12.42 1.51
C ARG A 143 21.12 13.09 0.16
N LYS A 144 22.05 12.54 -0.64
CA LYS A 144 22.41 13.08 -1.97
C LYS A 144 21.21 13.10 -2.91
N ILE A 145 20.39 12.04 -2.91
CA ILE A 145 19.18 11.95 -3.73
C ILE A 145 18.13 12.97 -3.30
N LEU A 146 17.79 13.00 -1.99
CA LEU A 146 16.70 13.84 -1.48
C LEU A 146 17.04 15.34 -1.51
N LEU A 147 18.30 15.71 -1.34
CA LEU A 147 18.76 17.10 -1.49
C LEU A 147 18.97 17.47 -2.97
N GLY A 148 19.16 16.48 -3.84
CA GLY A 148 19.31 16.66 -5.29
C GLY A 148 18.00 16.81 -6.06
N GLU A 149 16.86 16.87 -5.39
CA GLU A 149 15.54 17.03 -6.05
C GLU A 149 15.50 18.32 -6.90
N HIS A 150 14.95 18.22 -8.11
CA HIS A 150 14.89 19.23 -9.17
C HIS A 150 16.24 19.58 -9.83
N ASN A 151 17.36 19.03 -9.36
CA ASN A 151 18.67 19.25 -9.94
C ASN A 151 19.29 17.94 -10.46
N LEU A 152 19.45 16.94 -9.60
CA LEU A 152 19.99 15.62 -9.95
C LEU A 152 18.87 14.65 -10.35
N VAL A 153 17.76 14.75 -9.65
CA VAL A 153 16.62 13.86 -9.79
C VAL A 153 15.30 14.63 -9.71
N CYS A 154 14.22 14.03 -10.20
CA CYS A 154 12.85 14.51 -9.95
C CYS A 154 11.93 13.36 -9.56
N THR A 155 10.80 13.71 -8.94
CA THR A 155 9.75 12.73 -8.59
C THR A 155 9.31 11.94 -9.80
N GLN A 156 8.99 10.67 -9.59
CA GLN A 156 8.49 9.78 -10.64
C GLN A 156 7.29 8.99 -10.12
N TRP A 157 6.15 9.22 -10.73
CA TRP A 157 4.93 8.46 -10.51
C TRP A 157 4.58 7.66 -11.77
N PRO A 158 3.90 6.50 -11.65
CA PRO A 158 3.30 5.81 -12.79
C PRO A 158 2.38 6.73 -13.58
N GLN A 159 2.25 6.46 -14.89
CA GLN A 159 1.40 7.28 -15.75
C GLN A 159 -0.07 7.25 -15.31
N SER A 160 -0.58 6.09 -14.88
CA SER A 160 -1.92 5.95 -14.33
C SER A 160 -2.14 6.86 -13.12
N THR A 161 -1.19 6.88 -12.17
CA THR A 161 -1.27 7.74 -10.98
C THR A 161 -1.31 9.23 -11.37
N ARG A 162 -0.51 9.63 -12.36
CA ARG A 162 -0.51 11.02 -12.86
C ARG A 162 -1.83 11.41 -13.49
N ILE A 163 -2.46 10.51 -14.25
CA ILE A 163 -3.77 10.73 -14.88
C ILE A 163 -4.87 10.79 -13.82
N ILE A 164 -4.88 9.83 -12.88
CA ILE A 164 -5.95 9.70 -11.89
C ILE A 164 -5.91 10.84 -10.86
N LEU A 165 -4.75 11.22 -10.34
CA LEU A 165 -4.65 12.30 -9.36
C LEU A 165 -4.69 13.70 -9.98
N GLY A 166 -4.34 13.83 -11.26
CA GLY A 166 -4.19 15.12 -11.96
C GLY A 166 -2.73 15.55 -12.08
N PRO A 167 -2.37 16.18 -13.21
CA PRO A 167 -0.99 16.56 -13.51
C PRO A 167 -0.46 17.68 -12.58
N ASP A 168 -1.35 18.53 -12.10
CA ASP A 168 -1.00 19.75 -11.37
C ASP A 168 -1.07 19.58 -9.83
N THR A 169 -1.31 18.37 -9.32
CA THR A 169 -1.23 18.10 -7.89
C THR A 169 0.18 18.27 -7.34
N LEU A 170 0.34 18.50 -6.03
CA LEU A 170 1.65 18.67 -5.38
C LEU A 170 2.57 17.45 -5.64
N VAL A 171 2.01 16.23 -5.59
CA VAL A 171 2.78 14.99 -5.80
C VAL A 171 3.33 14.88 -7.22
N ASN A 172 2.61 15.41 -8.22
CA ASN A 172 3.00 15.38 -9.63
C ASN A 172 3.77 16.64 -10.10
N SER A 173 3.68 17.74 -9.36
CA SER A 173 4.32 19.02 -9.69
C SER A 173 5.85 18.94 -9.56
N ILE A 174 6.57 19.69 -10.41
CA ILE A 174 8.03 19.76 -10.45
C ILE A 174 8.46 21.23 -10.46
N GLY A 175 9.66 21.51 -9.98
CA GLY A 175 10.27 22.84 -10.04
C GLY A 175 9.51 23.90 -9.25
N ASP A 176 9.28 25.05 -9.85
CA ASP A 176 8.69 26.20 -9.18
C ASP A 176 7.20 26.03 -8.88
N LEU A 177 6.47 25.26 -9.72
CA LEU A 177 5.09 24.90 -9.44
C LEU A 177 4.98 24.11 -8.13
N HIS A 178 5.86 23.13 -7.91
CA HIS A 178 5.93 22.40 -6.65
C HIS A 178 6.21 23.33 -5.46
N LYS A 179 7.18 24.23 -5.59
CA LYS A 179 7.50 25.19 -4.52
C LYS A 179 6.30 26.08 -4.16
N LYS A 180 5.61 26.61 -5.19
CA LYS A 180 4.42 27.44 -5.04
C LYS A 180 3.31 26.69 -4.29
N LYS A 181 2.93 25.49 -4.76
CA LYS A 181 1.88 24.67 -4.14
C LYS A 181 2.25 24.24 -2.73
N ARG A 182 3.51 23.84 -2.52
CA ARG A 182 4.00 23.48 -1.18
C ARG A 182 3.91 24.65 -0.19
N LYS A 183 4.20 25.87 -0.63
CA LYS A 183 4.09 27.08 0.21
C LYS A 183 2.64 27.32 0.65
N ILE A 184 1.69 27.16 -0.26
CA ILE A 184 0.26 27.28 0.04
C ILE A 184 -0.16 26.20 1.06
N LEU A 185 0.18 24.94 0.81
CA LEU A 185 -0.19 23.83 1.69
C LEU A 185 0.51 23.84 3.06
N ALA A 186 1.64 24.52 3.20
CA ALA A 186 2.32 24.61 4.50
C ALA A 186 1.45 25.31 5.57
N LYS A 187 0.57 26.23 5.19
CA LYS A 187 -0.39 26.88 6.11
C LYS A 187 -1.41 25.90 6.68
N VAL A 188 -1.89 24.95 5.86
CA VAL A 188 -2.84 23.90 6.26
C VAL A 188 -2.31 23.03 7.43
N PHE A 189 -1.00 22.91 7.51
CA PHE A 189 -0.31 22.11 8.55
C PHE A 189 0.51 22.97 9.51
N SER A 190 0.18 24.27 9.61
CA SER A 190 0.78 25.17 10.60
C SER A 190 0.34 24.80 12.01
N ARG A 191 1.09 25.24 13.03
CA ARG A 191 0.76 24.98 14.43
C ARG A 191 -0.66 25.46 14.78
N GLY A 192 -1.04 26.68 14.38
CA GLY A 192 -2.38 27.21 14.62
C GLY A 192 -3.48 26.37 13.94
N ALA A 193 -3.24 25.87 12.72
CA ALA A 193 -4.17 24.95 12.07
C ALA A 193 -4.31 23.63 12.85
N LEU A 194 -3.21 23.06 13.32
CA LEU A 194 -3.24 21.82 14.10
C LEU A 194 -3.94 22.00 15.45
N GLU A 195 -3.78 23.15 16.10
CA GLU A 195 -4.52 23.50 17.33
C GLU A 195 -6.04 23.52 17.07
N THR A 196 -6.46 24.06 15.94
CA THR A 196 -7.88 24.07 15.52
C THR A 196 -8.41 22.67 15.20
N TYR A 197 -7.57 21.80 14.62
CA TYR A 197 -7.98 20.44 14.23
C TYR A 197 -8.09 19.45 15.40
N LEU A 198 -7.27 19.60 16.44
CA LEU A 198 -7.08 18.60 17.48
C LEU A 198 -8.35 18.21 18.23
N PRO A 199 -9.24 19.14 18.67
CA PRO A 199 -10.48 18.76 19.35
C PRO A 199 -11.35 17.82 18.49
N ARG A 200 -11.64 18.22 17.24
CA ARG A 200 -12.43 17.40 16.31
C ARG A 200 -11.74 16.08 15.95
N LEU A 201 -10.41 16.09 15.86
CA LEU A 201 -9.64 14.87 15.68
C LEU A 201 -9.86 13.90 16.83
N GLN A 202 -9.79 14.38 18.05
CA GLN A 202 -10.02 13.56 19.25
C GLN A 202 -11.43 13.00 19.27
N ASP A 203 -12.45 13.77 18.92
CA ASP A 203 -13.84 13.31 18.85
C ASP A 203 -14.02 12.18 17.83
N VAL A 204 -13.44 12.34 16.63
CA VAL A 204 -13.49 11.29 15.59
C VAL A 204 -12.78 10.02 16.07
N VAL A 205 -11.64 10.14 16.76
CA VAL A 205 -10.90 8.98 17.32
C VAL A 205 -11.72 8.31 18.43
N LYS A 206 -12.29 9.08 19.36
CA LYS A 206 -13.17 8.57 20.43
C LYS A 206 -14.37 7.81 19.88
N SER A 207 -15.07 8.40 18.91
CA SER A 207 -16.22 7.78 18.25
C SER A 207 -15.83 6.44 17.57
N GLU A 208 -14.68 6.38 16.91
CA GLU A 208 -14.23 5.14 16.27
C GLU A 208 -13.83 4.06 17.29
N ILE A 209 -13.14 4.43 18.37
CA ILE A 209 -12.79 3.50 19.47
C ILE A 209 -14.06 2.97 20.15
N ALA A 210 -15.05 3.83 20.36
CA ALA A 210 -16.34 3.40 20.90
C ALA A 210 -17.02 2.34 20.01
N LYS A 211 -16.93 2.48 18.69
CA LYS A 211 -17.39 1.45 17.74
C LYS A 211 -16.60 0.15 17.89
N TRP A 212 -15.27 0.22 18.01
CA TRP A 212 -14.43 -0.97 18.20
C TRP A 212 -14.78 -1.73 19.48
N CYS A 213 -15.03 -1.01 20.58
CA CYS A 213 -15.43 -1.62 21.86
C CYS A 213 -16.88 -2.14 21.88
N SER A 214 -17.74 -1.66 20.97
CA SER A 214 -19.14 -2.09 20.83
C SER A 214 -19.31 -3.24 19.85
N GLU A 215 -18.27 -3.58 19.08
CA GLU A 215 -18.32 -4.65 18.08
C GLU A 215 -18.38 -6.02 18.77
N PRO A 216 -19.38 -6.86 18.51
CA PRO A 216 -19.52 -8.17 19.19
C PRO A 216 -18.44 -9.18 18.78
N GLY A 217 -17.74 -8.94 17.67
CA GLY A 217 -16.70 -9.78 17.11
C GLY A 217 -15.32 -9.09 17.04
N PRO A 218 -14.33 -9.75 16.43
CA PRO A 218 -13.02 -9.16 16.26
C PRO A 218 -13.02 -8.07 15.21
N VAL A 219 -12.49 -6.92 15.55
CA VAL A 219 -12.30 -5.77 14.64
C VAL A 219 -11.10 -6.03 13.73
N ASN A 220 -11.26 -5.86 12.41
CA ASN A 220 -10.13 -5.78 11.50
C ASN A 220 -9.53 -4.36 11.55
N VAL A 221 -8.47 -4.22 12.33
CA VAL A 221 -7.84 -2.92 12.63
C VAL A 221 -7.43 -2.16 11.36
N TYR A 222 -6.93 -2.84 10.31
CA TYR A 222 -6.52 -2.12 9.08
C TYR A 222 -7.69 -1.52 8.30
N VAL A 223 -8.79 -2.25 8.24
CA VAL A 223 -10.02 -1.76 7.58
C VAL A 223 -10.61 -0.60 8.38
N SER A 224 -10.70 -0.76 9.70
CA SER A 224 -11.22 0.28 10.60
C SER A 224 -10.31 1.52 10.63
N ALA A 225 -8.99 1.34 10.60
CA ALA A 225 -8.05 2.46 10.50
C ALA A 225 -8.19 3.23 9.16
N LYS A 226 -8.50 2.56 8.06
CA LYS A 226 -8.84 3.24 6.80
C LYS A 226 -10.11 4.07 6.93
N SER A 227 -11.15 3.52 7.56
CA SER A 227 -12.39 4.27 7.85
C SER A 227 -12.12 5.49 8.73
N LEU A 228 -11.39 5.31 9.83
CA LEU A 228 -10.97 6.39 10.73
C LEU A 228 -10.21 7.49 9.97
N THR A 229 -9.19 7.14 9.21
CA THR A 229 -8.38 8.14 8.49
C THR A 229 -9.14 8.85 7.38
N PHE A 230 -10.09 8.18 6.73
CA PHE A 230 -11.00 8.82 5.77
C PHE A 230 -11.91 9.84 6.48
N ARG A 231 -12.50 9.50 7.62
CA ARG A 231 -13.31 10.42 8.44
C ARG A 231 -12.49 11.61 8.93
N ILE A 232 -11.25 11.38 9.39
CA ILE A 232 -10.35 12.48 9.77
C ILE A 232 -10.08 13.40 8.57
N ALA A 233 -9.79 12.85 7.39
CA ALA A 233 -9.55 13.67 6.21
C ALA A 233 -10.78 14.50 5.83
N VAL A 234 -11.97 13.90 5.88
CA VAL A 234 -13.23 14.57 5.47
C VAL A 234 -13.71 15.54 6.55
N ARG A 235 -13.87 15.09 7.80
CA ARG A 235 -14.50 15.89 8.86
C ARG A 235 -13.55 16.90 9.50
N VAL A 236 -12.27 16.54 9.66
CA VAL A 236 -11.29 17.36 10.37
C VAL A 236 -10.50 18.23 9.40
N LEU A 237 -9.83 17.61 8.41
CA LEU A 237 -8.95 18.33 7.50
C LEU A 237 -9.75 19.18 6.51
N LEU A 238 -10.79 18.63 5.87
CA LEU A 238 -11.62 19.37 4.91
C LEU A 238 -12.83 20.06 5.55
N GLY A 239 -13.09 19.86 6.85
CA GLY A 239 -14.17 20.50 7.59
C GLY A 239 -15.59 20.16 7.12
N LEU A 240 -15.77 19.04 6.40
CA LEU A 240 -17.02 18.71 5.74
C LEU A 240 -18.01 18.09 6.74
N LYS A 241 -19.16 18.74 6.90
CA LYS A 241 -20.30 18.21 7.66
C LYS A 241 -21.15 17.37 6.71
N MET A 242 -21.07 16.06 6.81
CA MET A 242 -21.82 15.12 5.96
C MET A 242 -22.42 13.99 6.80
N GLU A 243 -23.58 13.51 6.34
CA GLU A 243 -24.22 12.31 6.87
C GLU A 243 -23.30 11.08 6.74
N GLU A 244 -23.38 10.19 7.70
CA GLU A 244 -22.55 8.99 7.77
C GLU A 244 -22.68 8.10 6.51
N LYS A 245 -23.91 7.91 6.00
CA LYS A 245 -24.17 7.17 4.75
C LYS A 245 -23.38 7.73 3.57
N ARG A 246 -23.29 9.06 3.46
CA ARG A 246 -22.53 9.74 2.41
C ARG A 246 -21.02 9.58 2.59
N ILE A 247 -20.53 9.63 3.82
CA ILE A 247 -19.10 9.37 4.12
C ILE A 247 -18.73 7.95 3.71
N VAL A 248 -19.54 6.95 4.08
CA VAL A 248 -19.32 5.54 3.71
C VAL A 248 -19.35 5.35 2.19
N TYR A 249 -20.28 5.99 1.49
CA TYR A 249 -20.33 5.94 0.01
C TYR A 249 -19.05 6.53 -0.61
N LEU A 250 -18.66 7.75 -0.21
CA LEU A 250 -17.45 8.39 -0.74
C LEU A 250 -16.17 7.62 -0.39
N SER A 251 -16.11 6.97 0.77
CA SER A 251 -15.01 6.10 1.16
C SER A 251 -14.86 4.92 0.17
N LYS A 252 -15.97 4.29 -0.25
CA LYS A 252 -15.95 3.21 -1.25
C LYS A 252 -15.46 3.71 -2.62
N ILE A 253 -15.94 4.87 -3.07
CA ILE A 253 -15.47 5.49 -4.33
C ILE A 253 -13.99 5.83 -4.23
N PHE A 254 -13.55 6.35 -3.08
CA PHE A 254 -12.14 6.64 -2.85
C PHE A 254 -11.28 5.36 -2.81
N GLU A 255 -11.77 4.26 -2.24
CA GLU A 255 -11.08 2.96 -2.32
C GLU A 255 -10.98 2.47 -3.76
N GLN A 256 -12.00 2.65 -4.58
CA GLN A 256 -11.93 2.35 -6.02
C GLN A 256 -10.82 3.15 -6.71
N LEU A 257 -10.71 4.46 -6.42
CA LEU A 257 -9.61 5.29 -6.92
C LEU A 257 -8.27 4.73 -6.48
N MET A 258 -8.08 4.44 -5.19
CA MET A 258 -6.83 3.93 -4.61
C MET A 258 -6.38 2.60 -5.21
N ASN A 259 -7.31 1.67 -5.41
CA ASN A 259 -7.03 0.35 -5.97
C ASN A 259 -6.58 0.42 -7.44
N ASN A 260 -6.87 1.51 -8.14
CA ASN A 260 -6.55 1.69 -9.55
C ASN A 260 -5.39 2.66 -9.83
N LEU A 261 -4.80 3.27 -8.80
CA LEU A 261 -3.68 4.22 -8.97
C LEU A 261 -2.47 3.65 -9.69
N PHE A 262 -2.18 2.36 -9.51
CA PHE A 262 -1.06 1.65 -10.08
C PHE A 262 -1.45 0.69 -11.21
N SER A 263 -2.63 0.88 -11.80
CA SER A 263 -3.10 0.11 -12.95
C SER A 263 -2.23 0.35 -14.19
N LEU A 264 -2.36 -0.53 -15.19
CA LEU A 264 -1.75 -0.29 -16.48
C LEU A 264 -2.36 0.98 -17.12
N PRO A 265 -1.55 1.81 -17.80
CA PRO A 265 -2.02 3.06 -18.41
C PRO A 265 -2.75 2.81 -19.74
N ILE A 266 -3.74 1.92 -19.71
CA ILE A 266 -4.58 1.55 -20.86
C ILE A 266 -5.99 2.01 -20.54
N ASP A 267 -6.47 3.01 -21.30
CA ASP A 267 -7.82 3.53 -21.19
C ASP A 267 -8.77 2.74 -22.09
N ALA A 268 -9.34 1.67 -21.53
CA ALA A 268 -10.31 0.82 -22.22
C ALA A 268 -11.49 0.54 -21.28
N PRO A 269 -12.67 0.19 -21.79
CA PRO A 269 -13.80 -0.22 -20.97
C PRO A 269 -13.38 -1.29 -19.95
N MET A 270 -13.80 -1.16 -18.70
CA MET A 270 -13.48 -2.06 -17.57
C MET A 270 -12.00 -2.09 -17.14
N SER A 271 -11.10 -1.33 -17.77
CA SER A 271 -9.70 -1.24 -17.34
C SER A 271 -9.58 -0.57 -15.96
N GLY A 272 -8.47 -0.87 -15.26
CA GLY A 272 -8.19 -0.21 -13.99
C GLY A 272 -8.06 1.31 -14.12
N LEU A 273 -7.41 1.79 -15.21
CA LEU A 273 -7.29 3.24 -15.44
C LEU A 273 -8.67 3.89 -15.61
N ARG A 274 -9.58 3.30 -16.40
CA ARG A 274 -10.94 3.82 -16.60
C ARG A 274 -11.71 3.89 -15.27
N LYS A 275 -11.69 2.82 -14.47
CA LYS A 275 -12.32 2.79 -13.13
C LYS A 275 -11.75 3.86 -12.18
N GLY A 276 -10.43 4.11 -12.25
CA GLY A 276 -9.80 5.16 -11.46
C GLY A 276 -10.22 6.57 -11.90
N ILE A 277 -10.37 6.80 -13.21
CA ILE A 277 -10.85 8.07 -13.77
C ILE A 277 -12.31 8.33 -13.36
N GLU A 278 -13.18 7.33 -13.51
CA GLU A 278 -14.59 7.42 -13.09
C GLU A 278 -14.72 7.74 -11.59
N ALA A 279 -13.97 7.07 -10.74
CA ALA A 279 -13.94 7.35 -9.32
C ALA A 279 -13.46 8.79 -9.02
N ARG A 280 -12.44 9.29 -9.73
CA ARG A 280 -11.98 10.67 -9.61
C ARG A 280 -13.08 11.65 -9.99
N GLU A 281 -13.77 11.43 -11.10
CA GLU A 281 -14.83 12.32 -11.58
C GLU A 281 -15.97 12.45 -10.58
N ILE A 282 -16.40 11.34 -9.97
CA ILE A 282 -17.41 11.35 -8.90
C ILE A 282 -16.90 12.15 -7.69
N LEU A 283 -15.65 11.94 -7.26
CA LEU A 283 -15.08 12.67 -6.14
C LEU A 283 -14.95 14.18 -6.46
N HIS A 284 -14.52 14.55 -7.68
CA HIS A 284 -14.40 15.94 -8.11
C HIS A 284 -15.75 16.64 -8.15
N ALA A 285 -16.79 16.00 -8.69
CA ALA A 285 -18.14 16.55 -8.72
C ALA A 285 -18.69 16.78 -7.28
N CYS A 286 -18.39 15.83 -6.38
CA CYS A 286 -18.78 16.00 -4.98
C CYS A 286 -18.01 17.15 -4.30
N MET A 287 -16.70 17.26 -4.50
CA MET A 287 -15.88 18.34 -3.93
C MET A 287 -16.29 19.71 -4.48
N GLU A 288 -16.57 19.82 -5.78
CA GLU A 288 -17.03 21.06 -6.43
C GLU A 288 -18.27 21.61 -5.76
N LYS A 289 -19.30 20.77 -5.62
CA LYS A 289 -20.54 21.18 -4.95
C LYS A 289 -20.31 21.66 -3.51
N ILE A 290 -19.46 20.96 -2.76
CA ILE A 290 -19.16 21.33 -1.38
C ILE A 290 -18.37 22.64 -1.30
N ILE A 291 -17.39 22.84 -2.18
CA ILE A 291 -16.60 24.06 -2.23
C ILE A 291 -17.48 25.24 -2.61
N GLU A 292 -18.39 25.08 -3.58
CA GLU A 292 -19.37 26.11 -3.97
C GLU A 292 -20.29 26.49 -2.81
N GLU A 293 -20.87 25.49 -2.12
CA GLU A 293 -21.71 25.72 -0.93
C GLU A 293 -20.94 26.48 0.17
N LYS A 294 -19.65 26.15 0.35
CA LYS A 294 -18.80 26.83 1.32
C LYS A 294 -18.47 28.26 0.90
N MET A 295 -18.19 28.52 -0.37
CA MET A 295 -17.90 29.87 -0.87
C MET A 295 -19.12 30.79 -0.82
N GLN A 296 -20.35 30.23 -0.91
CA GLN A 296 -21.60 30.99 -0.81
C GLN A 296 -21.99 31.32 0.63
N LYS A 297 -21.63 30.48 1.60
CA LYS A 297 -21.85 30.77 3.02
C LYS A 297 -20.80 31.77 3.48
N GLN A 298 -21.22 33.03 3.74
CA GLN A 298 -20.35 34.02 4.41
C GLN A 298 -19.83 33.41 5.73
N GLN A 299 -18.52 33.52 5.94
CA GLN A 299 -17.82 33.04 7.13
C GLN A 299 -18.52 33.43 8.43
N SER A 300 -19.21 32.49 9.05
CA SER A 300 -19.76 32.63 10.39
C SER A 300 -19.22 31.59 11.36
N ASP A 301 -18.39 30.64 10.92
CA ASP A 301 -17.88 29.58 11.75
C ASP A 301 -16.47 29.90 12.29
N GLU A 302 -16.28 29.75 13.57
CA GLU A 302 -15.00 29.89 14.28
C GLU A 302 -13.94 28.86 13.84
N TYR A 303 -14.31 27.89 12.98
CA TYR A 303 -13.44 26.80 12.56
C TYR A 303 -12.90 26.99 11.15
N TYR A 304 -11.57 27.17 11.06
CA TYR A 304 -10.84 27.18 9.81
C TYR A 304 -10.41 25.77 9.42
N ASP A 305 -10.82 25.30 8.24
CA ASP A 305 -10.40 24.04 7.66
C ASP A 305 -9.29 24.22 6.59
N ALA A 306 -8.90 23.12 5.93
CA ALA A 306 -7.84 23.16 4.94
C ALA A 306 -8.14 24.10 3.76
N PHE A 307 -9.41 24.22 3.33
CA PHE A 307 -9.77 25.14 2.25
C PHE A 307 -9.58 26.60 2.67
N ASP A 308 -9.98 26.96 3.89
CA ASP A 308 -9.79 28.32 4.41
C ASP A 308 -8.30 28.67 4.47
N TYR A 309 -7.49 27.79 5.05
CA TYR A 309 -6.03 27.99 5.10
C TYR A 309 -5.39 28.05 3.72
N MET A 310 -5.87 27.28 2.75
CA MET A 310 -5.38 27.34 1.36
C MET A 310 -5.75 28.66 0.68
N LEU A 311 -7.00 29.11 0.80
CA LEU A 311 -7.48 30.35 0.21
C LEU A 311 -6.77 31.56 0.81
N ILE A 312 -6.63 31.61 2.14
CA ILE A 312 -5.87 32.66 2.85
C ILE A 312 -4.41 32.67 2.36
N SER A 313 -3.77 31.49 2.35
CA SER A 313 -2.38 31.38 1.93
C SER A 313 -2.17 31.73 0.46
N ALA A 314 -3.10 31.37 -0.42
CA ALA A 314 -3.04 31.74 -1.82
C ALA A 314 -3.10 33.25 -1.99
N LYS A 315 -4.08 33.91 -1.33
CA LYS A 315 -4.24 35.36 -1.35
C LYS A 315 -3.00 36.10 -0.82
N GLU A 316 -2.45 35.66 0.32
CA GLU A 316 -1.20 36.23 0.90
C GLU A 316 0.00 36.12 -0.07
N ASN A 317 0.01 35.14 -0.94
CA ASN A 317 1.08 34.92 -1.92
C ASN A 317 0.76 35.53 -3.31
N GLY A 318 -0.30 36.36 -3.42
CA GLY A 318 -0.70 36.96 -4.68
C GLY A 318 -1.18 35.98 -5.74
N ASN A 319 -1.79 34.87 -5.31
CA ASN A 319 -2.31 33.82 -6.18
C ASN A 319 -3.81 33.65 -5.96
N GLU A 320 -4.49 33.26 -7.02
CA GLU A 320 -5.86 32.73 -6.95
C GLU A 320 -5.82 31.22 -7.25
N LEU A 321 -6.63 30.46 -6.55
CA LEU A 321 -6.80 29.03 -6.79
C LEU A 321 -8.07 28.82 -7.61
N SER A 322 -7.94 28.16 -8.75
CA SER A 322 -9.07 27.74 -9.57
C SER A 322 -9.88 26.64 -8.87
N MET A 323 -11.16 26.49 -9.23
CA MET A 323 -12.00 25.39 -8.74
C MET A 323 -11.35 24.02 -9.03
N GLN A 324 -10.71 23.86 -10.18
CA GLN A 324 -10.00 22.64 -10.54
C GLN A 324 -8.82 22.36 -9.58
N GLU A 325 -8.02 23.36 -9.24
CA GLU A 325 -6.91 23.21 -8.28
C GLU A 325 -7.43 22.87 -6.87
N LEU A 326 -8.55 23.45 -6.46
CA LEU A 326 -9.18 23.15 -5.16
C LEU A 326 -9.67 21.69 -5.11
N LYS A 327 -10.37 21.22 -6.15
CA LYS A 327 -10.86 19.83 -6.24
C LYS A 327 -9.71 18.82 -6.23
N GLU A 328 -8.71 19.04 -7.06
CA GLU A 328 -7.53 18.17 -7.15
C GLU A 328 -6.78 18.13 -5.80
N THR A 329 -6.60 19.29 -5.16
CA THR A 329 -5.92 19.36 -3.86
C THR A 329 -6.73 18.68 -2.76
N ALA A 330 -8.06 18.78 -2.76
CA ALA A 330 -8.91 18.09 -1.80
C ALA A 330 -8.75 16.57 -1.90
N VAL A 331 -8.85 16.01 -3.12
CA VAL A 331 -8.65 14.57 -3.37
C VAL A 331 -7.22 14.15 -3.04
N GLU A 332 -6.23 14.98 -3.34
CA GLU A 332 -4.83 14.74 -3.01
C GLU A 332 -4.58 14.72 -1.49
N LEU A 333 -5.20 15.60 -0.71
CA LEU A 333 -5.10 15.61 0.75
C LEU A 333 -5.69 14.34 1.36
N ILE A 334 -6.84 13.87 0.86
CA ILE A 334 -7.41 12.58 1.27
C ILE A 334 -6.45 11.44 0.90
N PHE A 335 -5.94 11.44 -0.35
CA PHE A 335 -4.97 10.43 -0.82
C PHE A 335 -3.74 10.35 0.08
N ALA A 336 -3.15 11.49 0.41
CA ALA A 336 -1.94 11.53 1.22
C ALA A 336 -2.16 11.06 2.66
N ALA A 337 -3.31 11.43 3.26
CA ALA A 337 -3.61 11.14 4.66
C ALA A 337 -4.19 9.73 4.90
N HIS A 338 -4.90 9.16 3.93
CA HIS A 338 -5.70 7.95 4.13
C HIS A 338 -4.84 6.69 4.41
N SER A 339 -4.24 6.12 3.37
CA SER A 339 -3.62 4.79 3.47
C SER A 339 -2.32 4.79 4.28
N THR A 340 -1.56 5.88 4.24
CA THR A 340 -0.30 6.01 4.99
C THR A 340 -0.55 6.07 6.49
N THR A 341 -1.52 6.87 6.92
CA THR A 341 -1.88 6.99 8.34
C THR A 341 -2.60 5.74 8.84
N ALA A 342 -3.47 5.12 8.04
CA ALA A 342 -4.09 3.84 8.38
C ALA A 342 -3.04 2.73 8.59
N SER A 343 -2.02 2.67 7.75
CA SER A 343 -0.88 1.77 7.91
C SER A 343 -0.12 2.02 9.22
N ALA A 344 0.20 3.28 9.52
CA ALA A 344 0.91 3.64 10.75
C ALA A 344 0.07 3.33 11.99
N SER A 345 -1.23 3.63 11.97
CA SER A 345 -2.18 3.30 13.07
C SER A 345 -2.27 1.79 13.31
N THR A 346 -2.36 1.01 12.23
CA THR A 346 -2.38 -0.46 12.32
C THR A 346 -1.05 -1.00 12.87
N SER A 347 0.07 -0.43 12.43
CA SER A 347 1.40 -0.79 12.93
C SER A 347 1.55 -0.43 14.41
N LEU A 348 0.99 0.69 14.86
CA LEU A 348 0.96 1.10 16.26
C LEU A 348 0.21 0.05 17.10
N ILE A 349 -1.02 -0.29 16.76
CA ILE A 349 -1.80 -1.31 17.47
C ILE A 349 -1.08 -2.67 17.47
N LEU A 350 -0.50 -3.07 16.34
CA LEU A 350 0.28 -4.31 16.24
C LEU A 350 1.47 -4.34 17.22
N GLN A 351 2.21 -3.23 17.34
CA GLN A 351 3.36 -3.18 18.24
C GLN A 351 2.94 -3.11 19.71
N LEU A 352 1.86 -2.40 20.04
CA LEU A 352 1.30 -2.40 21.39
C LEU A 352 0.82 -3.80 21.81
N LEU A 353 0.19 -4.57 20.90
CA LEU A 353 -0.18 -5.98 21.15
C LEU A 353 1.04 -6.88 21.40
N ARG A 354 2.15 -6.63 20.72
CA ARG A 354 3.38 -7.44 20.84
C ARG A 354 4.23 -7.12 22.06
N HIS A 355 4.07 -5.94 22.63
CA HIS A 355 4.97 -5.40 23.65
C HIS A 355 4.19 -4.86 24.87
N PRO A 356 3.62 -5.75 25.73
CA PRO A 356 2.85 -5.32 26.91
C PRO A 356 3.61 -4.37 27.85
N ALA A 357 4.93 -4.59 28.04
CA ALA A 357 5.76 -3.71 28.88
C ALA A 357 5.84 -2.26 28.32
N VAL A 358 5.74 -2.07 27.01
CA VAL A 358 5.65 -0.73 26.40
C VAL A 358 4.30 -0.09 26.73
N VAL A 359 3.23 -0.89 26.75
CA VAL A 359 1.89 -0.39 27.13
C VAL A 359 1.88 0.04 28.58
N GLU A 360 2.41 -0.78 29.51
CA GLU A 360 2.50 -0.46 30.95
C GLU A 360 3.25 0.85 31.18
N LYS A 361 4.40 1.03 30.51
CA LYS A 361 5.18 2.26 30.63
C LYS A 361 4.45 3.49 30.04
N ALA A 362 3.71 3.31 28.96
CA ALA A 362 2.89 4.38 28.39
C ALA A 362 1.67 4.70 29.30
N GLN A 363 1.07 3.71 29.95
CA GLN A 363 0.00 3.92 30.94
C GLN A 363 0.50 4.73 32.12
N MET A 364 1.67 4.41 32.69
CA MET A 364 2.30 5.19 33.75
C MET A 364 2.52 6.66 33.37
N GLU A 365 2.92 6.93 32.12
CA GLU A 365 3.03 8.30 31.61
C GLU A 365 1.65 8.98 31.57
N LEU A 366 0.61 8.30 31.04
CA LEU A 366 -0.74 8.85 30.99
C LEU A 366 -1.29 9.15 32.40
N GLU A 367 -1.06 8.25 33.35
CA GLU A 367 -1.48 8.45 34.77
C GLU A 367 -0.78 9.66 35.40
N SER A 368 0.54 9.78 35.21
CA SER A 368 1.32 10.91 35.73
C SER A 368 0.88 12.26 35.15
N GLU A 369 0.34 12.24 33.93
CA GLU A 369 -0.14 13.42 33.21
C GLU A 369 -1.67 13.66 33.42
N GLY A 370 -2.33 12.88 34.29
CA GLY A 370 -3.77 12.99 34.58
C GLY A 370 -4.67 12.56 33.39
N LEU A 371 -4.18 11.67 32.54
CA LEU A 371 -4.89 11.10 31.40
C LEU A 371 -5.18 9.59 31.57
N GLY A 372 -4.89 9.02 32.76
CA GLY A 372 -5.11 7.61 33.08
C GLY A 372 -6.54 7.32 33.53
N TYR A 373 -6.91 6.04 33.49
CA TYR A 373 -8.23 5.54 33.88
C TYR A 373 -8.60 5.84 35.37
N GLU A 374 -7.64 5.80 36.28
CA GLU A 374 -7.88 5.97 37.73
C GLU A 374 -8.13 7.42 38.16
N ALA A 375 -7.64 8.42 37.42
CA ALA A 375 -7.80 9.83 37.75
C ALA A 375 -9.26 10.30 37.82
N HIS A 376 -10.19 9.55 37.24
CA HIS A 376 -11.61 9.91 37.16
C HIS A 376 -12.53 9.12 38.11
N SER A 377 -12.08 8.02 38.72
CA SER A 377 -12.86 7.33 39.75
C SER A 377 -13.00 8.16 41.01
N ALA A 378 -12.01 8.99 41.35
CA ALA A 378 -12.01 9.86 42.53
C ALA A 378 -12.99 11.05 42.42
N HIS A 379 -13.32 11.54 41.23
CA HIS A 379 -14.27 12.66 41.04
C HIS A 379 -15.75 12.22 41.04
N ARG A 380 -16.06 10.93 40.85
CA ARG A 380 -17.43 10.43 40.80
C ARG A 380 -18.09 10.24 42.18
N CYS A 381 -17.32 10.28 43.27
CA CYS A 381 -17.83 10.07 44.63
C CYS A 381 -18.38 11.32 45.34
N SER A 382 -18.40 12.52 44.70
CA SER A 382 -18.89 13.76 45.33
C SER A 382 -20.17 14.36 44.74
N GLY A 383 -20.85 13.68 43.83
CA GLY A 383 -22.12 14.14 43.24
C GLY A 383 -23.32 13.38 43.81
N LYS A 384 -24.14 14.10 44.61
CA LYS A 384 -25.35 13.61 45.32
C LYS A 384 -26.32 12.87 44.39
N GLU A 385 -26.76 11.70 44.86
CA GLU A 385 -27.97 11.01 44.40
C GLU A 385 -29.20 11.90 44.50
N ASN A 386 -29.93 12.06 43.42
CA ASN A 386 -31.37 12.29 43.47
C ASN A 386 -32.03 11.40 42.39
N GLY A 387 -32.82 10.48 42.90
CA GLY A 387 -33.46 9.44 42.12
C GLY A 387 -34.64 9.93 41.29
N LEU A 388 -34.87 9.17 40.23
CA LEU A 388 -36.23 8.91 39.72
C LEU A 388 -36.20 7.61 38.91
N LYS A 389 -36.98 6.63 39.38
CA LYS A 389 -37.22 5.35 38.70
C LYS A 389 -38.38 5.49 37.71
N GLY A 390 -38.25 4.89 36.56
CA GLY A 390 -39.36 4.57 35.67
C GLY A 390 -38.90 3.57 34.57
N PRO A 391 -39.65 2.49 34.35
CA PRO A 391 -39.25 1.42 33.44
C PRO A 391 -39.73 1.67 32.01
N LEU A 392 -38.87 1.43 31.03
CA LEU A 392 -39.25 1.40 29.63
C LEU A 392 -39.08 0.01 29.04
N ALA A 393 -40.16 -0.43 28.39
CA ALA A 393 -40.35 -1.71 27.75
C ALA A 393 -39.48 -1.88 26.51
N ALA A 394 -39.09 -3.12 26.28
CA ALA A 394 -38.40 -3.55 25.05
C ALA A 394 -39.41 -3.74 23.91
N GLU A 395 -39.18 -3.16 22.77
CA GLU A 395 -39.80 -3.55 21.50
C GLU A 395 -38.76 -4.11 20.55
N HIS A 396 -39.03 -5.30 20.05
CA HIS A 396 -38.30 -6.03 19.04
C HIS A 396 -38.62 -5.48 17.66
N GLU A 397 -37.63 -5.08 16.88
CA GLU A 397 -37.79 -4.91 15.43
C GLU A 397 -37.00 -5.98 14.66
N GLU A 398 -37.75 -6.64 13.77
CA GLU A 398 -37.30 -7.72 12.89
C GLU A 398 -36.45 -7.19 11.73
N HIS A 399 -35.34 -7.86 11.46
CA HIS A 399 -34.51 -7.66 10.28
C HIS A 399 -35.17 -8.22 9.02
N ARG A 400 -35.37 -7.38 8.00
CA ARG A 400 -35.61 -7.79 6.61
C ARG A 400 -34.35 -7.56 5.75
N PRO A 401 -34.06 -8.44 4.77
CA PRO A 401 -32.94 -8.29 3.86
C PRO A 401 -33.18 -7.19 2.83
N LEU A 402 -32.14 -6.43 2.48
CA LEU A 402 -32.18 -5.39 1.46
C LEU A 402 -31.83 -5.97 0.09
N ASP A 403 -32.79 -5.95 -0.80
CA ASP A 403 -32.62 -6.17 -2.24
C ASP A 403 -32.01 -4.91 -2.91
N ALA A 404 -31.14 -5.17 -3.89
CA ALA A 404 -30.51 -4.17 -4.71
C ALA A 404 -31.48 -3.65 -5.77
N GLU A 405 -31.69 -2.37 -5.80
CA GLU A 405 -32.05 -1.49 -6.92
C GLU A 405 -32.86 -0.30 -6.41
N ASP A 406 -32.17 0.82 -6.16
CA ASP A 406 -32.84 2.11 -6.18
C ASP A 406 -31.94 3.18 -6.79
N THR A 407 -32.34 3.56 -7.99
CA THR A 407 -31.83 4.67 -8.78
C THR A 407 -32.20 5.99 -8.09
N LEU A 408 -31.22 6.68 -7.51
CA LEU A 408 -31.44 7.96 -6.84
C LEU A 408 -31.70 9.09 -7.84
N LEU A 409 -32.97 9.44 -8.00
CA LEU A 409 -33.42 10.72 -8.53
C LEU A 409 -33.15 11.84 -7.50
N MET A 410 -32.37 12.85 -7.91
CA MET A 410 -32.18 14.08 -7.17
C MET A 410 -33.45 14.93 -7.22
N ASN A 411 -34.12 15.14 -6.09
CA ASN A 411 -35.08 16.21 -5.90
C ASN A 411 -34.58 17.18 -4.83
N GLY A 412 -34.62 18.45 -5.19
CA GLY A 412 -34.13 19.56 -4.41
C GLY A 412 -35.03 19.95 -3.24
N ASN A 413 -34.45 20.77 -2.37
CA ASN A 413 -34.97 21.45 -1.18
C ASN A 413 -35.13 20.58 0.09
N GLY A 414 -34.10 20.67 0.91
CA GLY A 414 -34.16 20.28 2.31
C GLY A 414 -33.07 21.03 3.09
N THR A 415 -33.46 21.98 3.88
CA THR A 415 -32.65 22.63 4.93
C THR A 415 -32.18 21.53 5.88
N VAL A 416 -30.86 21.28 5.91
CA VAL A 416 -30.26 20.28 6.80
C VAL A 416 -29.92 20.95 8.11
N ASN A 417 -30.71 20.68 9.14
CA ASN A 417 -30.33 20.89 10.54
C ASN A 417 -29.30 19.81 10.90
N CYS A 418 -28.05 20.23 11.12
CA CYS A 418 -26.99 19.35 11.65
C CYS A 418 -27.10 19.29 13.19
N ALA A 419 -28.02 18.46 13.69
CA ALA A 419 -27.80 17.82 14.98
C ALA A 419 -26.89 16.60 14.72
N LEU A 420 -25.81 16.45 15.48
CA LEU A 420 -25.12 15.17 15.61
C LEU A 420 -26.17 14.19 16.11
N ASP A 421 -26.23 12.98 15.54
CA ASP A 421 -27.17 11.98 16.00
C ASP A 421 -26.97 11.83 17.53
N GLU A 422 -28.07 11.91 18.31
CA GLU A 422 -28.03 11.80 19.78
C GLU A 422 -27.32 10.53 20.26
N GLU A 423 -27.28 9.47 19.43
CA GLU A 423 -26.50 8.27 19.66
C GLU A 423 -24.98 8.48 19.52
N GLU A 424 -24.52 9.38 18.69
CA GLU A 424 -23.08 9.71 18.55
C GLU A 424 -22.58 10.54 19.74
N GLU A 425 -23.41 11.46 20.27
CA GLU A 425 -23.13 12.19 21.52
C GLU A 425 -23.12 11.26 22.74
N ALA A 426 -24.06 10.34 22.85
CA ALA A 426 -24.11 9.37 23.96
C ALA A 426 -22.94 8.37 23.93
N ARG A 427 -22.40 8.03 22.77
CA ARG A 427 -21.21 7.17 22.62
C ARG A 427 -19.92 7.91 22.96
N CYS A 428 -19.82 9.20 22.61
CA CYS A 428 -18.65 10.03 22.90
C CYS A 428 -18.46 10.28 24.40
N SER A 429 -19.55 10.26 25.19
CA SER A 429 -19.52 10.49 26.63
C SER A 429 -18.87 9.37 27.49
N ARG A 430 -18.52 8.24 26.88
CA ARG A 430 -17.89 7.10 27.57
C ARG A 430 -16.36 7.16 27.65
N SER A 431 -15.71 7.99 26.85
CA SER A 431 -14.27 8.21 26.98
C SER A 431 -14.00 9.23 28.09
N HIS A 432 -13.24 8.84 29.10
CA HIS A 432 -12.90 9.66 30.25
C HIS A 432 -11.70 10.59 30.00
N ILE A 433 -11.06 10.51 28.84
CA ILE A 433 -9.90 11.36 28.53
C ILE A 433 -10.35 12.78 28.24
N PRO A 434 -9.80 13.80 28.95
CA PRO A 434 -10.14 15.20 28.75
C PRO A 434 -9.74 15.68 27.36
N CYS A 435 -10.22 16.87 26.97
CA CYS A 435 -9.83 17.50 25.72
C CYS A 435 -8.30 17.70 25.67
N LEU A 436 -7.67 17.15 24.64
CA LEU A 436 -6.24 17.23 24.42
C LEU A 436 -5.86 18.58 23.83
N THR A 437 -4.73 19.13 24.25
CA THR A 437 -4.08 20.29 23.65
C THR A 437 -2.76 19.88 23.01
N LEU A 438 -2.24 20.66 22.05
CA LEU A 438 -0.91 20.39 21.48
C LEU A 438 0.18 20.44 22.54
N GLU A 439 0.03 21.30 23.55
CA GLU A 439 0.94 21.36 24.68
C GLU A 439 0.95 20.05 25.45
N LYS A 440 -0.24 19.54 25.82
CA LYS A 440 -0.39 18.27 26.53
C LYS A 440 0.21 17.11 25.72
N LEU A 441 -0.09 17.02 24.42
CA LEU A 441 0.51 16.02 23.52
C LEU A 441 2.04 16.14 23.44
N SER A 442 2.60 17.34 23.62
CA SER A 442 4.07 17.54 23.60
C SER A 442 4.75 17.10 24.91
N GLN A 443 4.01 17.01 26.03
CA GLN A 443 4.47 16.53 27.33
C GLN A 443 4.59 15.00 27.35
N LEU A 444 3.80 14.28 26.53
CA LEU A 444 3.81 12.81 26.43
C LEU A 444 5.06 12.32 25.68
N ARG A 445 6.17 12.26 26.40
CA ARG A 445 7.50 11.98 25.85
C ARG A 445 7.65 10.51 25.45
N TYR A 446 7.17 9.60 26.29
CA TYR A 446 7.30 8.17 26.00
C TYR A 446 6.37 7.74 24.88
N ILE A 447 5.13 8.23 24.84
CA ILE A 447 4.23 8.01 23.69
C ILE A 447 4.86 8.56 22.39
N GLU A 448 5.56 9.69 22.45
CA GLU A 448 6.31 10.18 21.29
C GLU A 448 7.41 9.19 20.86
N CYS A 449 8.15 8.61 21.81
CA CYS A 449 9.17 7.59 21.53
C CYS A 449 8.52 6.33 20.90
N VAL A 450 7.38 5.89 21.40
CA VAL A 450 6.61 4.76 20.82
C VAL A 450 6.22 5.06 19.37
N VAL A 451 5.65 6.23 19.09
CA VAL A 451 5.28 6.63 17.72
C VAL A 451 6.50 6.70 16.81
N LYS A 452 7.62 7.25 17.27
CA LYS A 452 8.88 7.28 16.51
C LYS A 452 9.39 5.88 16.20
N GLU A 453 9.36 4.96 17.16
CA GLU A 453 9.83 3.58 16.96
C GLU A 453 8.90 2.79 16.03
N VAL A 454 7.59 2.97 16.11
CA VAL A 454 6.65 2.40 15.14
C VAL A 454 6.99 2.84 13.71
N LEU A 455 7.24 4.12 13.51
CA LEU A 455 7.58 4.69 12.21
C LEU A 455 8.99 4.30 11.73
N ARG A 456 9.93 4.00 12.63
CA ARG A 456 11.24 3.44 12.28
C ARG A 456 11.10 1.98 11.82
N PHE A 457 10.41 1.18 12.63
CA PHE A 457 10.32 -0.26 12.48
C PHE A 457 9.44 -0.69 11.31
N LEU A 458 8.28 -0.02 11.15
CA LEU A 458 7.30 -0.26 10.09
C LEU A 458 6.90 1.06 9.39
N PRO A 459 7.83 1.73 8.69
CA PRO A 459 7.48 2.96 7.99
C PRO A 459 6.41 2.66 6.93
N PRO A 460 5.26 3.38 6.91
CA PRO A 460 4.15 3.13 5.97
C PRO A 460 4.58 3.09 4.51
N VAL A 461 5.51 3.96 4.15
CA VAL A 461 6.13 4.03 2.82
C VAL A 461 7.55 3.51 2.90
N SER A 462 7.82 2.38 2.26
CA SER A 462 9.12 1.72 2.32
C SER A 462 10.22 2.47 1.56
N GLY A 463 9.90 3.39 0.67
CA GLY A 463 10.84 4.15 -0.15
C GLY A 463 10.17 4.98 -1.24
N GLY A 464 10.96 5.50 -2.17
CA GLY A 464 10.41 6.30 -3.27
C GLY A 464 11.20 6.18 -4.56
N TYR A 465 10.53 6.56 -5.65
CA TYR A 465 11.09 6.57 -7.00
C TYR A 465 11.47 7.97 -7.44
N ARG A 466 12.58 8.06 -8.20
CA ARG A 466 13.04 9.29 -8.85
C ARG A 466 13.52 8.98 -10.27
N THR A 467 13.33 9.91 -11.18
CA THR A 467 13.98 9.91 -12.49
C THR A 467 15.26 10.75 -12.39
N VAL A 468 16.35 10.25 -12.94
CA VAL A 468 17.64 10.96 -13.01
C VAL A 468 17.59 12.00 -14.12
N LEU A 469 17.79 13.28 -13.76
CA LEU A 469 17.76 14.41 -14.70
C LEU A 469 19.12 14.62 -15.38
N ARG A 470 20.20 14.38 -14.66
CA ARG A 470 21.58 14.43 -15.16
C ARG A 470 22.42 13.35 -14.48
N THR A 471 23.41 12.83 -15.18
CA THR A 471 24.35 11.86 -14.61
C THR A 471 25.06 12.44 -13.40
N PHE A 472 25.15 11.67 -12.33
CA PHE A 472 25.87 12.04 -11.12
C PHE A 472 26.57 10.83 -10.50
N GLU A 473 27.55 11.09 -9.64
CA GLU A 473 28.25 10.07 -8.90
C GLU A 473 27.49 9.70 -7.62
N LEU A 474 27.48 8.40 -7.26
CA LEU A 474 27.00 7.90 -5.97
C LEU A 474 27.80 6.67 -5.56
N ASN A 475 28.49 6.76 -4.42
CA ASN A 475 29.27 5.65 -3.85
C ASN A 475 30.28 5.02 -4.84
N GLY A 476 30.96 5.87 -5.65
CA GLY A 476 31.94 5.43 -6.64
C GLY A 476 31.34 4.93 -7.96
N TYR A 477 30.03 5.04 -8.13
CA TYR A 477 29.34 4.64 -9.36
C TYR A 477 28.72 5.84 -10.08
N GLN A 478 28.62 5.76 -11.40
CA GLN A 478 27.77 6.69 -12.14
C GLN A 478 26.30 6.28 -12.09
N ILE A 479 25.43 7.26 -11.88
CA ILE A 479 23.99 7.13 -11.94
C ILE A 479 23.52 7.83 -13.21
N PRO A 480 23.23 7.09 -14.31
CA PRO A 480 23.01 7.68 -15.64
C PRO A 480 21.72 8.48 -15.73
N LYS A 481 21.76 9.56 -16.50
CA LYS A 481 20.57 10.33 -16.89
C LYS A 481 19.50 9.42 -17.51
N GLY A 482 18.23 9.65 -17.16
CA GLY A 482 17.08 8.91 -17.67
C GLY A 482 16.78 7.58 -16.95
N TRP A 483 17.73 7.09 -16.13
CA TRP A 483 17.47 5.92 -15.30
C TRP A 483 16.58 6.27 -14.12
N SER A 484 15.93 5.25 -13.54
CA SER A 484 15.17 5.41 -12.30
C SER A 484 16.07 5.13 -11.09
N VAL A 485 15.89 5.89 -10.02
CA VAL A 485 16.46 5.60 -8.70
C VAL A 485 15.33 5.23 -7.77
N MET A 486 15.47 4.10 -7.08
CA MET A 486 14.57 3.64 -6.03
C MET A 486 15.33 3.62 -4.71
N TYR A 487 15.08 4.60 -3.84
CA TYR A 487 15.68 4.61 -2.50
C TYR A 487 14.77 3.92 -1.48
N SER A 488 15.38 3.34 -0.44
CA SER A 488 14.66 2.64 0.64
C SER A 488 14.78 3.37 1.96
N ILE A 489 13.65 3.79 2.50
CA ILE A 489 13.54 4.33 3.86
C ILE A 489 13.74 3.19 4.87
N ARG A 490 12.99 2.11 4.71
CA ARG A 490 13.01 0.96 5.61
C ARG A 490 14.40 0.33 5.73
N ASP A 491 15.00 -0.07 4.57
CA ASP A 491 16.32 -0.70 4.61
C ASP A 491 17.40 0.24 5.16
N THR A 492 17.22 1.56 5.04
CA THR A 492 18.12 2.55 5.65
C THR A 492 17.96 2.57 7.17
N HIS A 493 16.74 2.52 7.69
CA HIS A 493 16.52 2.39 9.14
C HIS A 493 17.06 1.07 9.70
N GLU A 494 16.98 -0.02 8.93
CA GLU A 494 17.49 -1.34 9.34
C GLU A 494 19.03 -1.40 9.31
N THR A 495 19.69 -0.65 8.42
CA THR A 495 21.16 -0.73 8.21
C THR A 495 21.94 0.44 8.80
N ALA A 496 21.26 1.44 9.34
CA ALA A 496 21.93 2.58 9.96
C ALA A 496 22.64 2.14 11.25
N ALA A 497 23.96 2.30 11.29
CA ALA A 497 24.80 1.90 12.43
C ALA A 497 24.41 2.59 13.76
N VAL A 498 23.69 3.70 13.68
CA VAL A 498 23.18 4.44 14.84
C VAL A 498 22.10 3.64 15.60
N PHE A 499 21.32 2.80 14.92
CA PHE A 499 20.31 1.97 15.56
C PHE A 499 20.92 0.64 16.01
N GLN A 500 21.18 0.53 17.31
CA GLN A 500 21.66 -0.73 17.88
C GLN A 500 20.53 -1.76 17.91
N ARG A 501 20.81 -2.99 17.44
CA ARG A 501 19.80 -4.08 17.31
C ARG A 501 18.53 -3.57 16.62
N PRO A 502 18.61 -3.16 15.33
CA PRO A 502 17.50 -2.53 14.62
C PRO A 502 16.28 -3.44 14.45
N GLU A 503 16.44 -4.77 14.61
CA GLU A 503 15.39 -5.79 14.56
C GLU A 503 14.52 -5.83 15.83
N ILE A 504 14.93 -5.16 16.91
CA ILE A 504 14.18 -5.08 18.16
C ILE A 504 13.36 -3.78 18.18
N PHE A 505 12.08 -3.91 18.55
CA PHE A 505 11.22 -2.75 18.82
C PHE A 505 11.54 -2.20 20.23
N ASP A 506 12.14 -1.04 20.27
CA ASP A 506 12.65 -0.40 21.47
C ASP A 506 12.42 1.12 21.45
N PRO A 507 11.28 1.60 22.01
CA PRO A 507 10.99 3.03 22.07
C PRO A 507 12.05 3.86 22.82
N ASP A 508 12.75 3.29 23.78
CA ASP A 508 13.75 4.00 24.61
C ASP A 508 14.95 4.49 23.79
N ARG A 509 15.14 3.97 22.55
CA ARG A 509 16.14 4.51 21.62
C ARG A 509 15.90 5.98 21.23
N PHE A 510 14.67 6.48 21.39
CA PHE A 510 14.30 7.88 21.15
C PHE A 510 14.14 8.70 22.42
N GLY A 511 14.40 8.08 23.59
CA GLY A 511 14.39 8.74 24.89
C GLY A 511 15.53 9.74 25.05
N PRO A 512 15.44 10.60 26.08
CA PRO A 512 16.40 11.70 26.27
C PRO A 512 17.84 11.24 26.46
N GLU A 513 18.06 10.04 27.02
CA GLU A 513 19.40 9.50 27.28
C GLU A 513 20.09 8.95 26.04
N ARG A 514 19.35 8.46 25.06
CA ARG A 514 19.91 7.80 23.87
C ARG A 514 19.70 8.63 22.60
N ASP A 515 18.53 9.14 22.35
CA ASP A 515 18.04 9.85 21.15
C ASP A 515 18.82 9.57 19.85
N GLU A 516 18.77 8.31 19.43
CA GLU A 516 19.49 7.81 18.25
C GLU A 516 19.10 8.57 16.96
N SER A 517 17.94 9.28 16.94
CA SER A 517 17.54 10.11 15.80
C SER A 517 18.38 11.36 15.59
N LYS A 518 19.07 11.86 16.63
CA LYS A 518 19.89 13.07 16.56
C LYS A 518 21.26 12.84 15.93
N THR A 519 21.75 11.61 15.89
CA THR A 519 23.11 11.26 15.46
C THR A 519 23.35 11.48 13.95
N GLY A 520 22.29 11.72 13.17
CA GLY A 520 22.37 12.06 11.74
C GLY A 520 21.00 12.15 11.09
N ARG A 521 20.69 13.33 10.55
CA ARG A 521 19.35 13.66 10.01
C ARG A 521 18.78 12.65 9.00
N PHE A 522 19.63 11.93 8.26
CA PHE A 522 19.19 11.00 7.23
C PHE A 522 19.22 9.53 7.66
N ASN A 523 19.59 9.24 8.91
CA ASN A 523 19.47 7.91 9.49
C ASN A 523 18.02 7.57 9.84
N TYR A 524 17.23 8.58 10.26
CA TYR A 524 15.82 8.44 10.60
C TYR A 524 14.95 9.36 9.72
N ILE A 525 14.32 8.78 8.69
CA ILE A 525 13.60 9.52 7.65
C ILE A 525 12.20 8.93 7.33
N PRO A 526 11.36 8.60 8.30
CA PRO A 526 10.04 8.01 8.03
C PRO A 526 9.14 8.92 7.19
N PHE A 527 9.37 10.23 7.24
CA PHE A 527 8.68 11.26 6.47
C PHE A 527 9.49 11.77 5.26
N GLY A 528 10.52 11.02 4.85
CA GLY A 528 11.43 11.46 3.81
C GLY A 528 12.31 12.63 4.23
N GLY A 529 12.83 13.37 3.24
CA GLY A 529 13.73 14.51 3.47
C GLY A 529 13.79 15.47 2.29
N GLY A 530 14.54 16.57 2.47
CA GLY A 530 14.68 17.60 1.46
C GLY A 530 13.38 18.36 1.20
N ILE A 531 13.30 18.97 0.03
CA ILE A 531 12.15 19.83 -0.35
C ILE A 531 10.84 19.06 -0.58
N ARG A 532 10.91 17.72 -0.66
CA ARG A 532 9.74 16.84 -0.77
C ARG A 532 9.45 16.03 0.50
N SER A 533 10.03 16.43 1.64
CA SER A 533 9.62 15.86 2.93
C SER A 533 8.11 15.97 3.14
N CYS A 534 7.54 15.06 3.88
CA CYS A 534 6.09 15.04 4.12
C CYS A 534 5.60 16.38 4.68
N VAL A 535 4.63 17.02 4.00
CA VAL A 535 4.05 18.28 4.46
C VAL A 535 3.12 18.07 5.65
N GLY A 536 2.44 16.90 5.72
CA GLY A 536 1.52 16.52 6.79
C GLY A 536 2.17 15.77 7.95
N LYS A 537 3.49 15.86 8.13
CA LYS A 537 4.24 15.14 9.19
C LYS A 537 3.65 15.37 10.58
N GLU A 538 3.43 16.63 10.94
CA GLU A 538 2.95 17.01 12.27
C GLU A 538 1.51 16.52 12.50
N LEU A 539 0.63 16.60 11.49
CA LEU A 539 -0.71 16.06 11.55
C LEU A 539 -0.69 14.52 11.74
N ALA A 540 0.16 13.81 10.99
CA ALA A 540 0.27 12.36 11.10
C ALA A 540 0.75 11.94 12.51
N GLN A 541 1.72 12.64 13.07
CA GLN A 541 2.20 12.40 14.44
C GLN A 541 1.11 12.71 15.49
N MET A 542 0.36 13.80 15.30
CA MET A 542 -0.77 14.17 16.14
C MET A 542 -1.85 13.08 16.12
N ILE A 543 -2.22 12.57 14.95
CA ILE A 543 -3.19 11.46 14.81
C ILE A 543 -2.71 10.23 15.58
N LEU A 544 -1.46 9.82 15.38
CA LEU A 544 -0.91 8.63 16.03
C LEU A 544 -0.81 8.78 17.56
N LYS A 545 -0.40 9.95 18.04
CA LYS A 545 -0.35 10.25 19.48
C LYS A 545 -1.76 10.24 20.09
N THR A 546 -2.73 10.91 19.46
CA THR A 546 -4.11 10.92 19.93
C THR A 546 -4.70 9.52 19.94
N LEU A 547 -4.47 8.71 18.90
CA LEU A 547 -4.91 7.32 18.86
C LEU A 547 -4.26 6.48 19.99
N ALA A 548 -2.95 6.65 20.23
CA ALA A 548 -2.25 5.95 21.30
C ALA A 548 -2.84 6.32 22.68
N VAL A 549 -3.03 7.61 22.95
CA VAL A 549 -3.62 8.12 24.20
C VAL A 549 -5.00 7.52 24.44
N GLU A 550 -5.88 7.62 23.44
CA GLU A 550 -7.26 7.14 23.55
C GLU A 550 -7.34 5.62 23.70
N VAL A 551 -6.57 4.85 22.93
CA VAL A 551 -6.58 3.38 23.03
C VAL A 551 -5.99 2.93 24.38
N ILE A 552 -4.81 3.42 24.75
CA ILE A 552 -4.12 3.00 25.99
C ILE A 552 -4.90 3.42 27.24
N GLY A 553 -5.53 4.61 27.21
CA GLY A 553 -6.26 5.16 28.34
C GLY A 553 -7.68 4.65 28.51
N THR A 554 -8.29 4.01 27.48
CA THR A 554 -9.72 3.62 27.55
C THR A 554 -10.01 2.16 27.24
N CYS A 555 -9.06 1.43 26.66
CA CYS A 555 -9.32 0.08 26.16
C CYS A 555 -8.41 -0.99 26.77
N LYS A 556 -8.97 -2.18 26.86
CA LYS A 556 -8.23 -3.46 26.90
C LYS A 556 -8.42 -4.14 25.56
N TRP A 557 -7.35 -4.77 25.05
CA TRP A 557 -7.40 -5.42 23.75
C TRP A 557 -6.61 -6.73 23.73
N THR A 558 -7.09 -7.68 22.94
CA THR A 558 -6.44 -8.99 22.75
C THR A 558 -6.44 -9.39 21.29
N LEU A 559 -5.38 -10.06 20.87
CA LEU A 559 -5.30 -10.60 19.51
C LEU A 559 -6.36 -11.70 19.34
N ALA A 560 -7.17 -11.63 18.28
CA ALA A 560 -8.24 -12.59 17.99
C ALA A 560 -7.77 -13.83 17.23
N THR A 561 -6.52 -13.85 16.76
CA THR A 561 -5.93 -14.97 16.01
C THR A 561 -4.81 -15.63 16.81
N GLU A 562 -4.54 -16.92 16.55
CA GLU A 562 -3.46 -17.65 17.23
C GLU A 562 -2.06 -17.05 16.98
N THR A 563 -1.87 -16.46 15.82
CA THR A 563 -0.58 -15.89 15.43
C THR A 563 -0.73 -14.49 14.87
N PHE A 564 0.32 -13.69 15.01
CA PHE A 564 0.37 -12.35 14.40
C PHE A 564 0.42 -12.43 12.87
N PRO A 565 -0.26 -11.52 12.16
CA PRO A 565 -0.28 -11.52 10.71
C PRO A 565 1.10 -11.21 10.12
N LYS A 566 1.37 -11.75 8.93
CA LYS A 566 2.51 -11.32 8.11
C LYS A 566 2.25 -9.93 7.56
N MET A 567 3.30 -9.08 7.58
CA MET A 567 3.23 -7.73 7.04
C MET A 567 3.69 -7.70 5.59
N GLN A 568 2.85 -7.18 4.70
CA GLN A 568 3.23 -6.81 3.34
C GLN A 568 3.80 -5.39 3.37
N THR A 569 4.87 -5.14 2.59
CA THR A 569 5.60 -3.88 2.64
C THR A 569 5.45 -3.01 1.38
N VAL A 570 4.77 -3.49 0.36
CA VAL A 570 4.58 -2.80 -0.93
C VAL A 570 3.13 -2.93 -1.36
N PRO A 571 2.48 -1.86 -1.88
CA PRO A 571 2.98 -0.47 -2.00
C PRO A 571 3.02 0.28 -0.66
N ILE A 572 2.22 -0.10 0.30
CA ILE A 572 2.12 0.46 1.66
C ILE A 572 2.17 -0.70 2.65
N VAL A 573 2.78 -0.50 3.81
CA VAL A 573 2.89 -1.52 4.85
C VAL A 573 1.50 -1.83 5.43
N HIS A 574 1.11 -3.10 5.40
CA HIS A 574 -0.17 -3.55 5.97
C HIS A 574 -0.15 -5.07 6.26
N PRO A 575 -1.02 -5.58 7.16
CA PRO A 575 -1.17 -7.00 7.41
C PRO A 575 -1.89 -7.69 6.23
N VAL A 576 -1.34 -8.81 5.74
CA VAL A 576 -1.85 -9.52 4.54
C VAL A 576 -3.31 -9.97 4.70
N ASN A 577 -3.64 -10.57 5.85
CA ASN A 577 -4.99 -11.08 6.15
C ASN A 577 -5.73 -10.23 7.19
N GLY A 578 -5.32 -8.95 7.34
CA GLY A 578 -5.83 -8.09 8.40
C GLY A 578 -5.17 -8.34 9.76
N LEU A 579 -5.40 -7.43 10.69
CA LEU A 579 -5.07 -7.55 12.11
C LEU A 579 -6.39 -7.59 12.86
N HIS A 580 -6.75 -8.76 13.36
CA HIS A 580 -8.02 -9.00 14.04
C HIS A 580 -7.83 -8.91 15.55
N VAL A 581 -8.56 -8.02 16.21
CA VAL A 581 -8.38 -7.67 17.62
C VAL A 581 -9.75 -7.52 18.29
N HIS A 582 -9.91 -8.07 19.48
CA HIS A 582 -11.03 -7.79 20.36
C HIS A 582 -10.70 -6.57 21.22
N PHE A 583 -11.57 -5.58 21.21
CA PHE A 583 -11.48 -4.40 22.06
C PHE A 583 -12.61 -4.39 23.07
N ASN A 584 -12.30 -4.03 24.31
CA ASN A 584 -13.25 -3.83 25.38
C ASN A 584 -12.87 -2.54 26.14
N TYR A 585 -13.83 -1.90 26.78
CA TYR A 585 -13.50 -0.82 27.69
C TYR A 585 -12.69 -1.35 28.88
N ALA A 586 -11.72 -0.57 29.38
CA ALA A 586 -10.84 -0.90 30.48
C ALA A 586 -11.60 -0.97 31.84
#